data_a268ce0e068b3ba3849685c249246ba7
#
_entry.id   a268ce0e068b3ba3849685c249246ba7
#
_cell.length_a   1.000
_cell.length_b   1.000
_cell.length_c   1.000
_cell.angle_alpha   90.00
_cell.angle_beta   90.00
_cell.angle_gamma   90.00
#
_symmetry.space_group_name_H-M   'P 1'
#
loop_
_entity.id
_entity.type
_entity.pdbx_description
1 polymer ?
#
loop_
_entity_poly.entity_id
_entity_poly.type
_entity_poly.pdbx_seq_one_letter_code
_entity_poly.pdbx_strand_id
1 'polypeptide(L)'
;MVALAAMVPIAARAANAPETPSTDTLLRAGQDDANWILPAKTYAGNRFTALKQINAANVATLRQAWRTDIADDGQQEASPIIWNGTMYVSTAHEGVLALDASNGKLRWQTPYNPKYVLLYAVNRGVGMADGKIFIATQDCRVIALDAATGRQIWNVQGCRDTSNSFYSMAAYVYKDAVILGTGGGDNGTIGVVSAFSTKDGKRLWDWQTIPGPGQPGHETWPGNSWKHGGGAVWSGIAVDQSTDTLFVAPGNPGPDMVLKHRKGGNLYTDSLVALDISGSAPKIKWYYQITKNDSHDDDPAMIPVLLEGKVNGRIRPLVAIGDKAGNFIILDRKRGTVVHRLALDDQTGQETAPSIAGTKACPNHGGGIEWNGGAYDPNSNSFLVASTQECAIW
;
A
#
# COMPACT_ATOMS: atom_id res chain seq x y z
N MET A 1 -5.90 51.44 -53.16
CA MET A 1 -5.18 51.08 -51.89
C MET A 1 -5.66 49.73 -51.44
N VAL A 2 -4.83 48.74 -51.64
CA VAL A 2 -5.13 47.34 -51.18
C VAL A 2 -4.39 47.15 -49.89
N ALA A 3 -5.12 46.93 -48.81
CA ALA A 3 -4.55 46.63 -47.52
C ALA A 3 -4.17 45.13 -47.43
N LEU A 4 -2.87 44.81 -47.37
CA LEU A 4 -2.36 43.51 -47.06
C LEU A 4 -2.50 43.28 -45.56
N ALA A 5 -3.39 42.35 -45.16
CA ALA A 5 -3.43 41.83 -43.78
C ALA A 5 -2.30 40.78 -43.62
N ALA A 6 -1.32 41.09 -42.79
CA ALA A 6 -0.28 40.14 -42.39
C ALA A 6 -0.88 39.09 -41.48
N MET A 7 -0.97 37.84 -41.93
CA MET A 7 -1.24 36.66 -41.08
C MET A 7 0.00 36.39 -40.22
N VAL A 8 -0.13 36.61 -38.91
CA VAL A 8 0.84 36.15 -37.94
C VAL A 8 0.60 34.63 -37.77
N PRO A 9 1.60 33.75 -37.97
CA PRO A 9 1.44 32.35 -37.73
C PRO A 9 1.26 32.13 -36.23
N ILE A 10 0.09 31.61 -35.84
CA ILE A 10 -0.13 31.04 -34.51
C ILE A 10 0.78 29.79 -34.43
N ALA A 11 1.93 29.94 -33.80
CA ALA A 11 2.77 28.82 -33.47
C ALA A 11 1.91 27.85 -32.62
N ALA A 12 1.57 26.71 -33.19
CA ALA A 12 0.96 25.63 -32.44
C ALA A 12 1.94 25.28 -31.30
N ARG A 13 1.56 25.64 -30.08
CA ARG A 13 2.27 25.23 -28.88
C ARG A 13 2.20 23.70 -28.88
N ALA A 14 3.35 23.04 -29.11
CA ALA A 14 3.44 21.61 -28.94
C ALA A 14 2.82 21.28 -27.57
N ALA A 15 1.81 20.42 -27.56
CA ALA A 15 1.23 19.94 -26.32
C ALA A 15 2.39 19.30 -25.54
N ASN A 16 2.85 19.99 -24.51
CA ASN A 16 3.86 19.42 -23.61
C ASN A 16 3.34 18.08 -23.15
N ALA A 17 4.15 17.03 -23.31
CA ALA A 17 3.87 15.72 -22.74
C ALA A 17 3.43 15.90 -21.29
N PRO A 18 2.48 15.11 -20.78
CA PRO A 18 2.01 15.26 -19.41
C PRO A 18 3.21 15.06 -18.47
N GLU A 19 3.68 16.19 -17.91
CA GLU A 19 4.70 16.14 -16.88
C GLU A 19 4.10 15.47 -15.67
N THR A 20 4.72 14.39 -15.16
CA THR A 20 4.36 13.87 -13.86
C THR A 20 4.89 14.81 -12.77
N PRO A 21 4.33 14.78 -11.54
CA PRO A 21 4.86 15.58 -10.46
C PRO A 21 6.34 15.24 -10.22
N SER A 22 7.12 16.24 -9.84
CA SER A 22 8.45 16.00 -9.28
C SER A 22 8.33 15.31 -7.91
N THR A 23 9.40 14.68 -7.45
CA THR A 23 9.46 14.13 -6.09
C THR A 23 9.16 15.19 -5.02
N ASP A 24 9.61 16.44 -5.22
CA ASP A 24 9.27 17.56 -4.33
C ASP A 24 7.77 17.90 -4.34
N THR A 25 7.09 17.74 -5.47
CA THR A 25 5.63 17.93 -5.55
C THR A 25 4.89 16.83 -4.78
N LEU A 26 5.36 15.59 -4.85
CA LEU A 26 4.80 14.49 -4.05
C LEU A 26 4.85 14.77 -2.55
N LEU A 27 5.91 15.42 -2.06
CA LEU A 27 6.02 15.81 -0.65
C LEU A 27 4.92 16.79 -0.20
N ARG A 28 4.29 17.50 -1.15
CA ARG A 28 3.18 18.44 -0.90
C ARG A 28 1.81 17.93 -1.37
N ALA A 29 1.66 16.63 -1.62
CA ALA A 29 0.43 16.03 -2.14
C ALA A 29 -0.84 16.38 -1.32
N GLY A 30 -0.71 16.61 -0.02
CA GLY A 30 -1.81 17.03 0.85
C GLY A 30 -2.30 18.46 0.64
N GLN A 31 -1.54 19.29 -0.09
CA GLN A 31 -1.88 20.69 -0.42
C GLN A 31 -2.48 20.84 -1.83
N ASP A 32 -2.50 19.76 -2.60
CA ASP A 32 -2.97 19.73 -3.97
C ASP A 32 -4.32 19.02 -4.06
N ASP A 33 -5.42 19.77 -3.98
CA ASP A 33 -6.76 19.21 -4.12
C ASP A 33 -7.18 18.98 -5.58
N ALA A 34 -6.43 19.49 -6.56
CA ALA A 34 -6.74 19.30 -7.98
C ALA A 34 -6.29 17.91 -8.50
N ASN A 35 -5.34 17.28 -7.83
CA ASN A 35 -4.75 16.02 -8.23
C ASN A 35 -4.81 14.97 -7.11
N TRP A 36 -4.61 13.70 -7.48
CA TRP A 36 -4.51 12.56 -6.55
C TRP A 36 -3.28 11.74 -6.91
N ILE A 37 -2.11 12.16 -6.41
CA ILE A 37 -0.80 11.74 -6.91
C ILE A 37 -0.13 10.61 -6.11
N LEU A 38 -0.77 10.14 -5.05
CA LEU A 38 -0.34 9.00 -4.23
C LEU A 38 -1.54 8.05 -4.02
N PRO A 39 -1.33 6.74 -3.84
CA PRO A 39 -2.42 5.75 -3.72
C PRO A 39 -3.45 6.09 -2.63
N ALA A 40 -3.02 6.70 -1.53
CA ALA A 40 -3.89 7.08 -0.41
C ALA A 40 -3.95 8.61 -0.21
N LYS A 41 -3.86 9.41 -1.27
CA LYS A 41 -3.86 10.89 -1.32
C LYS A 41 -2.58 11.53 -0.80
N THR A 42 -2.07 11.09 0.34
CA THR A 42 -0.87 11.64 1.00
C THR A 42 0.02 10.51 1.51
N TYR A 43 1.26 10.83 1.87
CA TYR A 43 2.14 9.88 2.56
C TYR A 43 1.62 9.47 3.94
N ALA A 44 0.75 10.28 4.54
CA ALA A 44 0.07 9.93 5.78
C ALA A 44 -1.04 8.88 5.60
N GLY A 45 -1.45 8.59 4.36
CA GLY A 45 -2.47 7.59 4.08
C GLY A 45 -3.90 7.98 4.47
N ASN A 46 -4.16 9.26 4.74
CA ASN A 46 -5.41 9.71 5.36
C ASN A 46 -6.62 9.79 4.41
N ARG A 47 -6.42 9.67 3.08
CA ARG A 47 -7.49 9.71 2.05
C ARG A 47 -8.46 10.89 2.18
N PHE A 48 -7.98 12.02 2.69
CA PHE A 48 -8.76 13.24 2.89
C PHE A 48 -8.48 14.25 1.78
N THR A 49 -9.55 14.94 1.34
CA THR A 49 -9.48 16.11 0.44
C THR A 49 -10.35 17.24 1.00
N ALA A 50 -9.93 18.49 0.82
CA ALA A 50 -10.71 19.67 1.20
C ALA A 50 -11.77 20.08 0.16
N LEU A 51 -11.95 19.33 -0.95
CA LEU A 51 -12.96 19.56 -1.96
C LEU A 51 -14.37 19.49 -1.36
N LYS A 52 -15.27 20.41 -1.78
CA LYS A 52 -16.63 20.56 -1.23
C LYS A 52 -17.73 20.45 -2.30
N GLN A 53 -17.37 20.19 -3.56
CA GLN A 53 -18.34 20.07 -4.65
C GLN A 53 -19.34 18.92 -4.42
N ILE A 54 -18.87 17.82 -3.84
CA ILE A 54 -19.71 16.71 -3.40
C ILE A 54 -19.89 16.85 -1.88
N ASN A 55 -21.15 16.87 -1.44
CA ASN A 55 -21.51 17.06 -0.04
C ASN A 55 -22.85 16.38 0.27
N ALA A 56 -23.29 16.38 1.53
CA ALA A 56 -24.51 15.72 1.97
C ALA A 56 -25.79 16.17 1.22
N ALA A 57 -25.82 17.41 0.72
CA ALA A 57 -26.99 17.93 0.00
C ALA A 57 -27.11 17.40 -1.45
N ASN A 58 -26.01 16.97 -2.06
CA ASN A 58 -26.00 16.60 -3.48
C ASN A 58 -25.47 15.18 -3.77
N VAL A 59 -24.88 14.49 -2.81
CA VAL A 59 -24.30 13.14 -3.02
C VAL A 59 -25.32 12.15 -3.58
N ALA A 60 -26.59 12.23 -3.18
CA ALA A 60 -27.66 11.36 -3.68
C ALA A 60 -28.00 11.61 -5.16
N THR A 61 -27.56 12.72 -5.73
CA THR A 61 -27.84 13.10 -7.14
C THR A 61 -26.66 12.80 -8.07
N LEU A 62 -25.58 12.20 -7.59
CA LEU A 62 -24.44 11.82 -8.42
C LEU A 62 -24.89 10.92 -9.58
N ARG A 63 -24.26 11.15 -10.74
CA ARG A 63 -24.48 10.36 -11.95
C ARG A 63 -23.13 9.92 -12.49
N GLN A 64 -23.10 8.73 -13.08
CA GLN A 64 -21.93 8.24 -13.79
C GLN A 64 -21.60 9.20 -14.96
N ALA A 65 -20.38 9.77 -14.94
CA ALA A 65 -19.91 10.65 -16.02
C ALA A 65 -19.40 9.83 -17.23
N TRP A 66 -18.69 8.74 -16.98
CA TRP A 66 -18.17 7.85 -18.01
C TRP A 66 -17.89 6.46 -17.42
N ARG A 67 -17.64 5.52 -18.30
CA ARG A 67 -17.20 4.15 -17.97
C ARG A 67 -16.19 3.72 -19.02
N THR A 68 -15.12 3.04 -18.58
CA THR A 68 -14.13 2.39 -19.44
C THR A 68 -13.99 0.94 -19.01
N ASP A 69 -14.18 0.03 -19.95
CA ASP A 69 -13.97 -1.39 -19.68
C ASP A 69 -12.47 -1.71 -19.72
N ILE A 70 -11.98 -2.35 -18.67
CA ILE A 70 -10.62 -2.85 -18.55
C ILE A 70 -10.67 -4.31 -19.01
N ALA A 71 -9.97 -4.65 -20.11
CA ALA A 71 -9.91 -5.99 -20.64
C ALA A 71 -8.91 -6.85 -19.80
N ASP A 72 -9.30 -7.18 -18.58
CA ASP A 72 -8.53 -7.97 -17.62
C ASP A 72 -9.52 -8.72 -16.72
N ASP A 73 -9.35 -10.03 -16.56
CA ASP A 73 -10.25 -10.94 -15.85
C ASP A 73 -9.84 -11.19 -14.37
N GLY A 74 -8.75 -10.57 -13.92
CA GLY A 74 -8.30 -10.67 -12.54
C GLY A 74 -9.01 -9.69 -11.58
N GLN A 75 -8.57 -9.67 -10.32
CA GLN A 75 -9.13 -8.79 -9.29
C GLN A 75 -8.67 -7.34 -9.47
N GLN A 76 -9.60 -6.45 -9.75
CA GLN A 76 -9.33 -5.02 -9.97
C GLN A 76 -9.32 -4.26 -8.64
N GLU A 77 -8.18 -4.25 -7.96
CA GLU A 77 -8.00 -3.60 -6.65
C GLU A 77 -7.20 -2.28 -6.72
N ALA A 78 -6.85 -1.84 -7.93
CA ALA A 78 -6.00 -0.69 -8.12
C ALA A 78 -6.64 0.62 -7.63
N SER A 79 -5.91 1.37 -6.83
CA SER A 79 -6.22 2.77 -6.55
C SER A 79 -5.65 3.63 -7.68
N PRO A 80 -6.50 4.28 -8.51
CA PRO A 80 -5.99 5.13 -9.59
C PRO A 80 -5.31 6.38 -9.02
N ILE A 81 -4.27 6.85 -9.71
CA ILE A 81 -3.63 8.13 -9.43
C ILE A 81 -3.88 9.10 -10.58
N ILE A 82 -4.00 10.40 -10.26
CA ILE A 82 -4.40 11.42 -11.22
C ILE A 82 -3.46 12.60 -11.16
N TRP A 83 -2.96 13.01 -12.33
CA TRP A 83 -2.14 14.19 -12.52
C TRP A 83 -2.50 14.93 -13.81
N ASN A 84 -2.79 16.22 -13.69
CA ASN A 84 -3.10 17.10 -14.84
C ASN A 84 -4.12 16.49 -15.82
N GLY A 85 -5.21 15.93 -15.28
CA GLY A 85 -6.29 15.34 -16.07
C GLY A 85 -5.94 14.00 -16.73
N THR A 86 -4.81 13.39 -16.41
CA THR A 86 -4.48 12.00 -16.77
C THR A 86 -4.65 11.10 -15.58
N MET A 87 -5.45 10.06 -15.72
CA MET A 87 -5.62 9.00 -14.73
C MET A 87 -4.75 7.81 -15.13
N TYR A 88 -3.93 7.33 -14.20
CA TYR A 88 -3.12 6.12 -14.36
C TYR A 88 -3.67 5.04 -13.46
N VAL A 89 -3.88 3.85 -14.02
CA VAL A 89 -4.42 2.69 -13.29
C VAL A 89 -3.71 1.43 -13.75
N SER A 90 -3.35 0.54 -12.81
CA SER A 90 -2.88 -0.80 -13.15
C SER A 90 -4.06 -1.74 -13.34
N THR A 91 -3.85 -2.79 -14.15
CA THR A 91 -4.76 -3.93 -14.24
C THR A 91 -4.33 -5.03 -13.29
N ALA A 92 -5.17 -6.04 -13.09
CA ALA A 92 -4.86 -7.17 -12.21
C ALA A 92 -3.61 -7.94 -12.67
N HIS A 93 -3.42 -8.08 -14.00
CA HIS A 93 -2.22 -8.70 -14.61
C HIS A 93 -1.12 -7.66 -14.91
N GLU A 94 -1.02 -6.58 -14.09
CA GLU A 94 0.04 -5.56 -14.08
C GLU A 94 0.22 -4.77 -15.40
N GLY A 95 -0.77 -4.79 -16.29
CA GLY A 95 -0.86 -3.80 -17.35
C GLY A 95 -1.09 -2.39 -16.76
N VAL A 96 -0.70 -1.35 -17.48
CA VAL A 96 -0.93 0.04 -17.09
C VAL A 96 -1.71 0.78 -18.17
N LEU A 97 -2.77 1.47 -17.76
CA LEU A 97 -3.55 2.36 -18.62
C LEU A 97 -3.35 3.81 -18.19
N ALA A 98 -3.23 4.70 -19.19
CA ALA A 98 -3.40 6.13 -18.99
C ALA A 98 -4.68 6.56 -19.70
N LEU A 99 -5.60 7.14 -18.92
CA LEU A 99 -6.91 7.57 -19.37
C LEU A 99 -7.05 9.08 -19.24
N ASP A 100 -7.85 9.68 -20.11
CA ASP A 100 -8.33 11.04 -19.89
C ASP A 100 -9.34 11.03 -18.73
N ALA A 101 -9.01 11.69 -17.63
CA ALA A 101 -9.82 11.67 -16.41
C ALA A 101 -11.20 12.31 -16.59
N SER A 102 -11.40 13.17 -17.60
CA SER A 102 -12.67 13.85 -17.86
C SER A 102 -13.70 12.99 -18.59
N ASN A 103 -13.25 11.99 -19.37
CA ASN A 103 -14.14 11.23 -20.27
C ASN A 103 -13.79 9.74 -20.40
N GLY A 104 -12.76 9.25 -19.71
CA GLY A 104 -12.35 7.84 -19.70
C GLY A 104 -11.67 7.36 -20.98
N LYS A 105 -11.36 8.23 -21.95
CA LYS A 105 -10.71 7.80 -23.19
C LYS A 105 -9.29 7.36 -22.95
N LEU A 106 -8.94 6.23 -23.56
CA LEU A 106 -7.57 5.70 -23.50
C LEU A 106 -6.60 6.65 -24.21
N ARG A 107 -5.54 7.06 -23.52
CA ARG A 107 -4.39 7.79 -24.06
C ARG A 107 -3.31 6.84 -24.53
N TRP A 108 -2.95 5.88 -23.67
CA TRP A 108 -2.07 4.77 -24.00
C TRP A 108 -2.31 3.59 -23.03
N GLN A 109 -1.89 2.41 -23.46
CA GLN A 109 -1.88 1.19 -22.67
C GLN A 109 -0.58 0.46 -22.85
N THR A 110 0.02 -0.02 -21.75
CA THR A 110 1.15 -0.92 -21.75
C THR A 110 0.67 -2.24 -21.17
N PRO A 111 0.42 -3.25 -22.00
CA PRO A 111 0.04 -4.57 -21.51
C PRO A 111 1.24 -5.22 -20.82
N TYR A 112 0.97 -6.04 -19.84
CA TYR A 112 1.95 -6.91 -19.20
C TYR A 112 1.34 -8.31 -19.07
N ASN A 113 2.17 -9.32 -19.06
CA ASN A 113 1.77 -10.70 -18.83
C ASN A 113 2.83 -11.33 -17.92
N PRO A 114 2.55 -11.43 -16.62
CA PRO A 114 3.51 -11.99 -15.67
C PRO A 114 3.83 -13.44 -16.02
N LYS A 115 5.08 -13.84 -15.83
CA LYS A 115 5.51 -15.22 -16.11
C LYS A 115 4.83 -16.24 -15.22
N TYR A 116 4.37 -15.81 -14.05
CA TYR A 116 3.59 -16.60 -13.12
C TYR A 116 2.70 -15.70 -12.24
N VAL A 117 1.64 -16.27 -11.73
CA VAL A 117 0.75 -15.71 -10.72
C VAL A 117 0.68 -16.73 -9.59
N LEU A 118 1.12 -16.36 -8.38
CA LEU A 118 1.28 -17.33 -7.29
C LEU A 118 0.01 -17.57 -6.48
N LEU A 119 -0.89 -16.62 -6.39
CA LEU A 119 -2.13 -16.73 -5.65
C LEU A 119 -3.33 -16.43 -6.57
N TYR A 120 -3.51 -15.18 -6.90
CA TYR A 120 -4.49 -14.69 -7.88
C TYR A 120 -3.97 -13.40 -8.49
N ALA A 121 -4.45 -13.06 -9.69
CA ALA A 121 -4.01 -11.84 -10.37
C ALA A 121 -4.56 -10.61 -9.63
N VAL A 122 -3.68 -9.80 -9.07
CA VAL A 122 -4.02 -8.58 -8.33
C VAL A 122 -2.86 -7.59 -8.35
N ASN A 123 -3.18 -6.32 -8.57
CA ASN A 123 -2.24 -5.21 -8.42
C ASN A 123 -2.99 -4.00 -7.85
N ARG A 124 -2.43 -3.36 -6.80
CA ARG A 124 -3.12 -2.29 -6.07
C ARG A 124 -2.78 -0.88 -6.53
N GLY A 125 -1.96 -0.75 -7.59
CA GLY A 125 -1.74 0.55 -8.21
C GLY A 125 -0.31 0.84 -8.60
N VAL A 126 -0.13 2.01 -9.17
CA VAL A 126 1.15 2.52 -9.66
C VAL A 126 1.62 3.70 -8.82
N GLY A 127 2.93 3.98 -8.87
CA GLY A 127 3.52 5.23 -8.40
C GLY A 127 3.91 6.13 -9.56
N MET A 128 4.14 7.43 -9.30
CA MET A 128 4.62 8.36 -10.33
C MET A 128 5.65 9.33 -9.77
N ALA A 129 6.63 9.69 -10.56
CA ALA A 129 7.53 10.85 -10.37
C ALA A 129 8.37 11.13 -11.61
N ASP A 130 8.76 12.37 -11.80
CA ASP A 130 9.81 12.80 -12.73
C ASP A 130 9.69 12.19 -14.13
N GLY A 131 8.51 12.28 -14.74
CA GLY A 131 8.21 11.75 -16.07
C GLY A 131 7.99 10.24 -16.14
N LYS A 132 7.91 9.53 -15.01
CA LYS A 132 7.81 8.07 -14.96
C LYS A 132 6.59 7.58 -14.20
N ILE A 133 6.10 6.42 -14.61
CA ILE A 133 5.14 5.57 -13.87
C ILE A 133 5.88 4.32 -13.44
N PHE A 134 5.73 3.95 -12.17
CA PHE A 134 6.36 2.78 -11.58
C PHE A 134 5.32 1.73 -11.25
N ILE A 135 5.59 0.49 -11.61
CA ILE A 135 4.76 -0.66 -11.26
C ILE A 135 5.64 -1.82 -10.81
N ALA A 136 5.11 -2.61 -9.87
CA ALA A 136 5.73 -3.85 -9.43
C ALA A 136 4.82 -5.03 -9.77
N THR A 137 5.39 -6.19 -10.11
CA THR A 137 4.65 -7.28 -10.72
C THR A 137 4.71 -8.58 -9.90
N GLN A 138 3.76 -9.48 -10.13
CA GLN A 138 3.71 -10.77 -9.44
C GLN A 138 4.89 -11.68 -9.80
N ASP A 139 5.47 -11.55 -10.98
CA ASP A 139 6.70 -12.24 -11.34
C ASP A 139 7.96 -11.47 -10.91
N CYS A 140 7.82 -10.66 -9.84
CA CYS A 140 8.93 -10.02 -9.15
C CYS A 140 9.72 -9.01 -9.98
N ARG A 141 9.08 -8.29 -10.91
CA ARG A 141 9.71 -7.17 -11.63
C ARG A 141 9.35 -5.84 -10.99
N VAL A 142 10.27 -4.89 -11.07
CA VAL A 142 10.00 -3.47 -10.85
C VAL A 142 10.27 -2.75 -12.16
N ILE A 143 9.29 -2.03 -12.66
CA ILE A 143 9.28 -1.47 -14.00
C ILE A 143 9.02 0.03 -13.93
N ALA A 144 9.78 0.81 -14.67
CA ALA A 144 9.45 2.22 -14.95
C ALA A 144 9.03 2.37 -16.40
N LEU A 145 7.91 3.07 -16.58
CA LEU A 145 7.37 3.45 -17.87
C LEU A 145 7.48 4.97 -18.05
N ASP A 146 7.67 5.42 -19.26
CA ASP A 146 7.53 6.82 -19.64
C ASP A 146 6.05 7.23 -19.50
N ALA A 147 5.78 8.25 -18.71
CA ALA A 147 4.41 8.64 -18.37
C ALA A 147 3.61 9.20 -19.56
N ALA A 148 4.28 9.76 -20.56
CA ALA A 148 3.63 10.31 -21.75
C ALA A 148 3.25 9.23 -22.78
N THR A 149 4.04 8.15 -22.86
CA THR A 149 3.94 7.17 -23.95
C THR A 149 3.68 5.74 -23.52
N GLY A 150 3.85 5.43 -22.23
CA GLY A 150 3.79 4.07 -21.71
C GLY A 150 5.00 3.18 -22.04
N ARG A 151 6.01 3.70 -22.77
CA ARG A 151 7.19 2.90 -23.14
C ARG A 151 8.02 2.56 -21.89
N GLN A 152 8.50 1.33 -21.82
CA GLN A 152 9.42 0.90 -20.78
C GLN A 152 10.73 1.67 -20.81
N ILE A 153 11.12 2.26 -19.68
CA ILE A 153 12.40 2.93 -19.49
C ILE A 153 13.41 1.96 -18.91
N TRP A 154 13.05 1.29 -17.81
CA TRP A 154 13.86 0.23 -17.22
C TRP A 154 12.97 -0.85 -16.60
N ASN A 155 13.54 -2.05 -16.38
CA ASN A 155 12.86 -3.20 -15.82
C ASN A 155 13.90 -4.04 -15.09
N VAL A 156 13.78 -4.17 -13.76
CA VAL A 156 14.76 -4.84 -12.91
C VAL A 156 14.13 -5.96 -12.08
N GLN A 157 14.97 -6.87 -11.59
CA GLN A 157 14.55 -7.90 -10.65
C GLN A 157 14.27 -7.26 -9.28
N GLY A 158 13.06 -7.44 -8.77
CA GLY A 158 12.59 -6.85 -7.52
C GLY A 158 12.73 -7.76 -6.31
N CYS A 159 12.17 -8.97 -6.34
CA CYS A 159 12.27 -9.88 -5.20
C CYS A 159 13.65 -10.57 -5.13
N ARG A 160 14.06 -10.96 -3.94
CA ARG A 160 15.23 -11.83 -3.76
C ARG A 160 14.88 -13.29 -3.94
N ASP A 161 13.75 -13.73 -3.38
CA ASP A 161 13.17 -15.04 -3.68
C ASP A 161 12.13 -14.88 -4.79
N THR A 162 12.43 -15.41 -5.97
CA THR A 162 11.56 -15.36 -7.15
C THR A 162 10.65 -16.56 -7.28
N SER A 163 10.79 -17.56 -6.40
CA SER A 163 9.99 -18.78 -6.46
C SER A 163 8.66 -18.63 -5.72
N ASN A 164 8.66 -17.88 -4.62
CA ASN A 164 7.53 -17.81 -3.71
C ASN A 164 7.09 -16.38 -3.36
N SER A 165 7.92 -15.37 -3.66
CA SER A 165 7.57 -13.96 -3.46
C SER A 165 6.93 -13.36 -4.71
N PHE A 166 6.13 -12.31 -4.50
CA PHE A 166 5.51 -11.51 -5.55
C PHE A 166 5.27 -10.07 -5.05
N TYR A 167 4.83 -9.18 -5.94
CA TYR A 167 4.32 -7.86 -5.57
C TYR A 167 2.84 -7.76 -5.88
N SER A 168 2.06 -7.22 -4.94
CA SER A 168 0.64 -6.89 -5.13
C SER A 168 0.29 -5.48 -4.66
N MET A 169 1.16 -4.84 -3.85
CA MET A 169 0.93 -3.48 -3.38
C MET A 169 1.20 -2.44 -4.46
N ALA A 170 0.61 -1.26 -4.30
CA ALA A 170 0.94 -0.10 -5.13
C ALA A 170 2.40 0.31 -4.92
N ALA A 171 3.04 0.84 -5.97
CA ALA A 171 4.36 1.41 -5.86
C ALA A 171 4.32 2.78 -5.15
N TYR A 172 5.12 2.97 -4.11
CA TYR A 172 5.23 4.24 -3.40
C TYR A 172 6.56 4.92 -3.76
N VAL A 173 6.47 6.13 -4.30
CA VAL A 173 7.68 6.94 -4.54
C VAL A 173 7.88 7.88 -3.37
N TYR A 174 9.04 7.82 -2.73
CA TYR A 174 9.45 8.74 -1.67
C TYR A 174 10.87 9.22 -1.92
N LYS A 175 11.04 10.54 -2.09
CA LYS A 175 12.29 11.14 -2.54
C LYS A 175 12.74 10.48 -3.86
N ASP A 176 13.96 9.97 -3.95
CA ASP A 176 14.54 9.30 -5.12
C ASP A 176 14.33 7.77 -5.15
N ALA A 177 13.45 7.25 -4.30
CA ALA A 177 13.23 5.83 -4.11
C ALA A 177 11.79 5.39 -4.43
N VAL A 178 11.66 4.25 -5.13
CA VAL A 178 10.44 3.44 -5.21
C VAL A 178 10.48 2.42 -4.09
N ILE A 179 9.55 2.49 -3.15
CA ILE A 179 9.48 1.61 -1.98
C ILE A 179 8.38 0.58 -2.18
N LEU A 180 8.71 -0.68 -1.96
CA LEU A 180 7.85 -1.84 -2.20
C LEU A 180 8.01 -2.87 -1.09
N GLY A 181 6.92 -3.53 -0.69
CA GLY A 181 6.93 -4.72 0.15
C GLY A 181 6.50 -5.95 -0.64
N THR A 182 7.08 -7.10 -0.31
CA THR A 182 6.72 -8.37 -0.97
C THR A 182 5.50 -9.01 -0.34
N GLY A 183 4.68 -9.68 -1.17
CA GLY A 183 3.74 -10.73 -0.81
C GLY A 183 4.42 -12.10 -0.76
N GLY A 184 3.65 -13.15 -0.46
CA GLY A 184 4.12 -14.54 -0.46
C GLY A 184 4.46 -15.10 0.93
N GLY A 185 4.04 -14.43 2.02
CA GLY A 185 4.23 -14.95 3.38
C GLY A 185 3.72 -16.37 3.54
N ASP A 186 2.52 -16.66 3.05
CA ASP A 186 1.87 -17.97 3.10
C ASP A 186 2.56 -19.03 2.23
N ASN A 187 3.35 -18.59 1.25
CA ASN A 187 4.15 -19.46 0.39
C ASN A 187 5.49 -19.88 1.04
N GLY A 188 5.71 -19.54 2.31
CA GLY A 188 6.90 -19.91 3.07
C GLY A 188 8.14 -19.06 2.75
N THR A 189 7.96 -17.82 2.28
CA THR A 189 9.03 -16.85 2.10
C THR A 189 9.12 -15.88 3.29
N ILE A 190 10.16 -15.07 3.33
CA ILE A 190 10.30 -13.97 4.29
C ILE A 190 9.84 -12.68 3.61
N GLY A 191 9.00 -11.89 4.28
CA GLY A 191 8.62 -10.57 3.83
C GLY A 191 9.83 -9.63 3.75
N VAL A 192 9.90 -8.84 2.67
CA VAL A 192 10.98 -7.88 2.44
C VAL A 192 10.40 -6.55 2.00
N VAL A 193 10.81 -5.47 2.65
CA VAL A 193 10.61 -4.10 2.14
C VAL A 193 11.88 -3.65 1.45
N SER A 194 11.75 -3.23 0.20
CA SER A 194 12.88 -2.82 -0.64
C SER A 194 12.69 -1.41 -1.18
N ALA A 195 13.80 -0.69 -1.36
CA ALA A 195 13.82 0.57 -2.10
C ALA A 195 14.67 0.45 -3.37
N PHE A 196 14.16 1.06 -4.44
CA PHE A 196 14.83 1.10 -5.74
C PHE A 196 14.95 2.54 -6.22
N SER A 197 16.09 2.90 -6.81
CA SER A 197 16.30 4.22 -7.40
C SER A 197 15.26 4.53 -8.49
N THR A 198 14.59 5.66 -8.39
CA THR A 198 13.65 6.13 -9.44
C THR A 198 14.34 6.37 -10.78
N LYS A 199 15.67 6.59 -10.77
CA LYS A 199 16.46 6.90 -11.96
C LYS A 199 16.68 5.67 -12.85
N ASP A 200 17.12 4.57 -12.25
CA ASP A 200 17.64 3.42 -12.99
C ASP A 200 17.22 2.05 -12.43
N GLY A 201 16.38 2.03 -11.38
CA GLY A 201 15.91 0.80 -10.74
C GLY A 201 16.96 0.11 -9.87
N LYS A 202 18.14 0.71 -9.66
CA LYS A 202 19.14 0.13 -8.76
C LYS A 202 18.57 -0.02 -7.36
N ARG A 203 18.73 -1.22 -6.77
CA ARG A 203 18.34 -1.46 -5.38
C ARG A 203 19.19 -0.62 -4.43
N LEU A 204 18.52 0.15 -3.55
CA LEU A 204 19.16 1.03 -2.58
C LEU A 204 19.34 0.34 -1.24
N TRP A 205 18.27 -0.28 -0.72
CA TRP A 205 18.29 -1.02 0.53
C TRP A 205 17.16 -2.07 0.58
N ASP A 206 17.30 -3.03 1.51
CA ASP A 206 16.26 -3.98 1.90
C ASP A 206 16.14 -3.99 3.43
N TRP A 207 14.93 -4.27 3.91
CA TRP A 207 14.63 -4.63 5.28
C TRP A 207 13.79 -5.91 5.31
N GLN A 208 14.28 -6.94 5.98
CA GLN A 208 13.56 -8.20 6.17
C GLN A 208 12.66 -8.10 7.40
N THR A 209 11.41 -8.54 7.28
CA THR A 209 10.43 -8.51 8.37
C THR A 209 10.72 -9.55 9.45
N ILE A 210 11.34 -10.65 9.07
CA ILE A 210 11.73 -11.74 9.98
C ILE A 210 13.22 -11.62 10.28
N PRO A 211 13.61 -11.45 11.56
CA PRO A 211 14.99 -11.27 11.94
C PRO A 211 15.79 -12.57 11.81
N GLY A 212 16.98 -12.48 11.19
CA GLY A 212 17.95 -13.57 11.11
C GLY A 212 18.75 -13.73 12.40
N PRO A 213 19.61 -14.76 12.49
CA PRO A 213 20.46 -15.01 13.66
C PRO A 213 21.26 -13.78 14.09
N GLY A 214 21.23 -13.48 15.39
CA GLY A 214 21.93 -12.34 15.99
C GLY A 214 21.20 -10.99 15.85
N GLN A 215 20.08 -10.94 15.17
CA GLN A 215 19.24 -9.74 15.12
C GLN A 215 18.21 -9.74 16.25
N PRO A 216 17.84 -8.56 16.80
CA PRO A 216 16.78 -8.45 17.80
C PRO A 216 15.46 -9.03 17.30
N GLY A 217 14.78 -9.84 18.12
CA GLY A 217 13.55 -10.53 17.75
C GLY A 217 13.75 -11.96 17.22
N HIS A 218 14.97 -12.35 16.83
CA HIS A 218 15.26 -13.70 16.35
C HIS A 218 14.96 -14.78 17.40
N GLU A 219 15.14 -14.48 18.66
CA GLU A 219 14.85 -15.35 19.81
C GLU A 219 13.38 -15.76 19.91
N THR A 220 12.49 -15.07 19.21
CA THR A 220 11.06 -15.42 19.15
C THR A 220 10.74 -16.48 18.10
N TRP A 221 11.75 -16.96 17.37
CA TRP A 221 11.66 -17.96 16.32
C TRP A 221 12.44 -19.23 16.70
N PRO A 222 11.79 -20.36 17.03
CA PRO A 222 12.50 -21.57 17.42
C PRO A 222 13.19 -22.23 16.22
N GLY A 223 14.45 -22.64 16.44
CA GLY A 223 15.23 -23.40 15.46
C GLY A 223 15.36 -22.70 14.12
N ASN A 224 14.90 -23.33 13.07
CA ASN A 224 14.97 -22.82 11.70
C ASN A 224 13.64 -22.22 11.18
N SER A 225 12.63 -22.07 12.03
CA SER A 225 11.29 -21.59 11.60
C SER A 225 11.33 -20.19 10.96
N TRP A 226 12.26 -19.35 11.38
CA TRP A 226 12.47 -18.02 10.80
C TRP A 226 12.75 -18.02 9.30
N LYS A 227 13.33 -19.10 8.73
CA LYS A 227 13.69 -19.18 7.31
C LYS A 227 12.47 -19.16 6.38
N HIS A 228 11.30 -19.47 6.90
CA HIS A 228 10.03 -19.49 6.18
C HIS A 228 8.96 -18.73 6.97
N GLY A 229 9.40 -17.65 7.64
CA GLY A 229 8.64 -17.00 8.71
C GLY A 229 7.47 -16.15 8.24
N GLY A 230 7.21 -15.94 6.98
CA GLY A 230 6.11 -15.12 6.51
C GLY A 230 6.37 -13.63 6.68
N GLY A 231 5.40 -12.90 7.23
CA GLY A 231 5.51 -11.48 7.51
C GLY A 231 5.52 -10.59 6.26
N ALA A 232 4.73 -10.93 5.25
CA ALA A 232 4.62 -10.16 4.02
C ALA A 232 4.13 -8.73 4.27
N VAL A 233 4.64 -7.73 3.51
CA VAL A 233 4.14 -6.34 3.50
C VAL A 233 3.46 -6.12 2.16
N TRP A 234 2.21 -6.51 2.06
CA TRP A 234 1.51 -6.67 0.79
C TRP A 234 0.44 -5.60 0.50
N SER A 235 -0.03 -4.86 1.52
CA SER A 235 -1.14 -3.92 1.37
C SER A 235 -0.68 -2.50 1.04
N GLY A 236 0.25 -1.95 1.80
CA GLY A 236 0.79 -0.60 1.59
C GLY A 236 1.58 -0.06 2.78
N ILE A 237 1.99 1.19 2.66
CA ILE A 237 2.87 1.85 3.62
C ILE A 237 2.40 3.28 3.90
N ALA A 238 2.89 3.88 5.01
CA ALA A 238 2.79 5.31 5.25
C ALA A 238 4.16 5.89 5.62
N VAL A 239 4.35 7.20 5.39
CA VAL A 239 5.61 7.89 5.70
C VAL A 239 5.35 9.15 6.49
N ASP A 240 5.98 9.27 7.65
CA ASP A 240 6.12 10.55 8.34
C ASP A 240 7.31 11.31 7.75
N GLN A 241 6.99 12.24 6.85
CA GLN A 241 7.97 13.05 6.12
C GLN A 241 8.81 13.95 7.03
N SER A 242 8.29 14.31 8.21
CA SER A 242 8.98 15.21 9.13
C SER A 242 10.16 14.52 9.85
N THR A 243 10.16 13.20 9.87
CA THR A 243 11.13 12.39 10.62
C THR A 243 11.74 11.26 9.79
N ASP A 244 11.47 11.23 8.48
CA ASP A 244 11.85 10.12 7.58
C ASP A 244 11.52 8.75 8.20
N THR A 245 10.31 8.64 8.76
CA THR A 245 9.86 7.38 9.38
C THR A 245 8.87 6.66 8.47
N LEU A 246 9.24 5.47 8.04
CA LEU A 246 8.39 4.56 7.27
C LEU A 246 7.61 3.65 8.22
N PHE A 247 6.30 3.58 8.03
CA PHE A 247 5.41 2.67 8.76
C PHE A 247 5.02 1.53 7.84
N VAL A 248 5.28 0.31 8.29
CA VAL A 248 4.98 -0.93 7.57
C VAL A 248 4.23 -1.89 8.49
N ALA A 249 3.41 -2.74 7.90
CA ALA A 249 2.62 -3.73 8.61
C ALA A 249 2.95 -5.13 8.07
N PRO A 250 3.96 -5.81 8.63
CA PRO A 250 4.21 -7.21 8.32
C PRO A 250 3.02 -8.07 8.73
N GLY A 251 2.54 -8.90 7.80
CA GLY A 251 1.41 -9.79 8.01
C GLY A 251 1.75 -11.04 8.82
N ASN A 252 0.92 -12.05 8.67
CA ASN A 252 0.93 -13.30 9.40
C ASN A 252 2.25 -14.07 9.33
N PRO A 253 2.56 -14.90 10.35
CA PRO A 253 3.71 -15.79 10.32
C PRO A 253 3.46 -17.05 9.49
N GLY A 254 4.47 -17.53 8.77
CA GLY A 254 4.46 -18.80 8.03
C GLY A 254 5.00 -20.00 8.83
N PRO A 255 4.50 -21.23 8.63
CA PRO A 255 3.30 -21.59 7.91
C PRO A 255 2.05 -21.14 8.66
N ASP A 256 1.07 -20.67 7.92
CA ASP A 256 -0.04 -19.87 8.37
C ASP A 256 -0.82 -20.48 9.57
N MET A 257 -1.66 -21.47 9.39
CA MET A 257 -2.52 -22.05 10.46
C MET A 257 -1.78 -23.06 11.38
N VAL A 258 -0.45 -23.21 11.31
CA VAL A 258 0.26 -24.32 11.92
C VAL A 258 1.26 -23.89 12.99
N LEU A 259 0.78 -23.73 14.22
CA LEU A 259 1.58 -23.25 15.37
C LEU A 259 2.74 -24.17 15.77
N LYS A 260 2.62 -25.49 15.62
CA LYS A 260 3.60 -26.46 16.17
C LYS A 260 5.01 -26.28 15.64
N HIS A 261 5.19 -25.69 14.45
CA HIS A 261 6.48 -25.50 13.79
C HIS A 261 7.13 -24.17 14.10
N ARG A 262 6.39 -23.20 14.68
CA ARG A 262 6.85 -21.84 14.94
C ARG A 262 6.42 -21.29 16.30
N LYS A 263 6.49 -22.14 17.34
CA LYS A 263 6.19 -21.72 18.71
C LYS A 263 7.03 -20.49 19.09
N GLY A 264 6.42 -19.50 19.73
CA GLY A 264 7.05 -18.26 20.13
C GLY A 264 6.28 -17.04 19.69
N GLY A 265 6.82 -15.83 19.90
CA GLY A 265 6.14 -14.58 19.58
C GLY A 265 6.16 -14.22 18.09
N ASN A 266 7.05 -14.82 17.31
CA ASN A 266 7.20 -14.64 15.85
C ASN A 266 7.38 -13.16 15.40
N LEU A 267 8.30 -12.43 16.03
CA LEU A 267 8.59 -11.05 15.62
C LEU A 267 9.22 -11.01 14.21
N TYR A 268 8.83 -10.05 13.34
CA TYR A 268 7.91 -8.94 13.53
C TYR A 268 6.58 -9.15 12.78
N THR A 269 6.05 -10.38 12.71
CA THR A 269 4.73 -10.63 12.12
C THR A 269 3.62 -9.96 12.94
N ASP A 270 2.49 -9.73 12.31
CA ASP A 270 1.28 -9.14 12.91
C ASP A 270 1.57 -7.87 13.71
N SER A 271 2.41 -7.02 13.13
CA SER A 271 2.93 -5.85 13.83
C SER A 271 2.77 -4.58 13.00
N LEU A 272 2.66 -3.45 13.69
CA LEU A 272 3.01 -2.16 13.11
C LEU A 272 4.46 -1.84 13.47
N VAL A 273 5.30 -1.62 12.46
CA VAL A 273 6.73 -1.33 12.64
C VAL A 273 7.05 0.06 12.08
N ALA A 274 7.71 0.88 12.90
CA ALA A 274 8.25 2.18 12.50
C ALA A 274 9.74 2.06 12.20
N LEU A 275 10.13 2.38 10.97
CA LEU A 275 11.50 2.30 10.47
C LEU A 275 12.06 3.71 10.23
N ASP A 276 13.23 4.00 10.74
CA ASP A 276 14.04 5.15 10.32
C ASP A 276 14.67 4.85 8.95
N ILE A 277 14.31 5.62 7.94
CA ILE A 277 14.83 5.52 6.58
C ILE A 277 15.67 6.73 6.16
N SER A 278 16.11 7.54 7.10
CA SER A 278 16.99 8.69 6.84
C SER A 278 18.42 8.30 6.45
N GLY A 279 18.83 7.10 6.80
CA GLY A 279 20.17 6.56 6.51
C GLY A 279 20.21 5.64 5.29
N SER A 280 21.36 5.00 5.08
CA SER A 280 21.60 4.07 3.97
C SER A 280 20.90 2.70 4.13
N ALA A 281 20.40 2.38 5.31
CA ALA A 281 19.64 1.18 5.61
C ALA A 281 18.58 1.47 6.68
N PRO A 282 17.40 0.87 6.57
CA PRO A 282 16.33 1.05 7.55
C PRO A 282 16.71 0.54 8.93
N LYS A 283 16.28 1.25 9.99
CA LYS A 283 16.46 0.85 11.38
C LYS A 283 15.12 0.90 12.10
N ILE A 284 14.81 -0.13 12.90
CA ILE A 284 13.60 -0.14 13.72
C ILE A 284 13.72 0.95 14.80
N LYS A 285 12.75 1.87 14.84
CA LYS A 285 12.56 2.86 15.91
C LYS A 285 11.75 2.27 17.05
N TRP A 286 10.65 1.61 16.68
CA TRP A 286 9.77 0.88 17.57
C TRP A 286 8.88 -0.07 16.74
N TYR A 287 8.24 -1.01 17.44
CA TYR A 287 7.19 -1.86 16.91
C TYR A 287 6.10 -2.07 17.95
N TYR A 288 4.92 -2.43 17.46
CA TYR A 288 3.82 -2.91 18.27
C TYR A 288 3.25 -4.17 17.63
N GLN A 289 3.40 -5.31 18.28
CA GLN A 289 2.84 -6.57 17.80
C GLN A 289 1.39 -6.67 18.28
N ILE A 290 0.45 -6.85 17.34
CA ILE A 290 -0.99 -6.89 17.60
C ILE A 290 -1.37 -8.28 18.06
N THR A 291 -1.00 -9.29 17.26
CA THR A 291 -1.23 -10.71 17.54
C THR A 291 0.10 -11.45 17.67
N LYS A 292 0.29 -12.20 18.76
CA LYS A 292 1.47 -13.03 18.98
C LYS A 292 1.15 -14.47 18.60
N ASN A 293 2.07 -15.11 17.85
CA ASN A 293 1.92 -16.52 17.49
C ASN A 293 0.58 -16.79 16.82
N ASP A 294 0.22 -15.93 15.87
CA ASP A 294 -1.03 -15.99 15.13
C ASP A 294 -1.27 -17.36 14.47
N SER A 295 -2.51 -17.80 14.43
CA SER A 295 -2.96 -19.07 13.83
C SER A 295 -4.21 -18.94 12.97
N HIS A 296 -4.61 -17.69 12.63
CA HIS A 296 -5.85 -17.40 11.94
C HIS A 296 -5.66 -16.48 10.73
N ASP A 297 -4.41 -16.14 10.37
CA ASP A 297 -4.13 -15.17 9.34
C ASP A 297 -4.66 -13.76 9.71
N ASP A 298 -4.30 -13.29 10.91
CA ASP A 298 -4.79 -12.04 11.51
C ASP A 298 -4.11 -10.78 10.97
N ASP A 299 -3.48 -10.85 9.82
CA ASP A 299 -2.75 -9.75 9.17
C ASP A 299 -3.19 -8.35 9.61
N PRO A 300 -2.30 -7.44 9.99
CA PRO A 300 -2.59 -6.02 10.03
C PRO A 300 -2.69 -5.47 8.60
N ALA A 301 -3.76 -5.88 7.90
CA ALA A 301 -3.94 -5.69 6.47
C ALA A 301 -4.19 -4.22 6.09
N MET A 302 -4.72 -3.41 7.00
CA MET A 302 -4.98 -1.99 6.76
C MET A 302 -3.67 -1.25 6.47
N ILE A 303 -3.66 -0.41 5.44
CA ILE A 303 -2.57 0.56 5.23
C ILE A 303 -2.48 1.47 6.46
N PRO A 304 -1.31 1.64 7.12
CA PRO A 304 -1.17 2.54 8.26
C PRO A 304 -1.61 3.97 7.92
N VAL A 305 -2.35 4.61 8.81
CA VAL A 305 -2.82 6.00 8.62
C VAL A 305 -2.24 6.90 9.69
N LEU A 306 -1.47 7.90 9.27
CA LEU A 306 -0.93 8.92 10.17
C LEU A 306 -1.93 10.06 10.32
N LEU A 307 -2.14 10.51 11.55
CA LEU A 307 -3.09 11.59 11.84
C LEU A 307 -2.60 12.49 12.97
N GLU A 308 -3.05 13.74 12.93
CA GLU A 308 -2.95 14.69 14.03
C GLU A 308 -4.32 14.68 14.75
N GLY A 309 -4.48 13.70 15.66
CA GLY A 309 -5.76 13.44 16.32
C GLY A 309 -5.91 14.17 17.65
N LYS A 310 -7.12 14.60 17.97
CA LYS A 310 -7.42 15.24 19.25
C LYS A 310 -7.75 14.18 20.30
N VAL A 311 -6.88 14.05 21.31
CA VAL A 311 -7.03 13.11 22.44
C VAL A 311 -7.03 13.90 23.73
N ASN A 312 -8.09 13.78 24.54
CA ASN A 312 -8.26 14.52 25.80
C ASN A 312 -8.02 16.03 25.63
N GLY A 313 -8.60 16.60 24.56
CA GLY A 313 -8.50 18.03 24.27
C GLY A 313 -7.18 18.50 23.63
N ARG A 314 -6.18 17.63 23.45
CA ARG A 314 -4.86 17.97 22.90
C ARG A 314 -4.62 17.28 21.58
N ILE A 315 -4.07 18.00 20.60
CA ILE A 315 -3.60 17.40 19.32
C ILE A 315 -2.34 16.59 19.59
N ARG A 316 -2.31 15.38 19.06
CA ARG A 316 -1.20 14.42 19.19
C ARG A 316 -0.89 13.77 17.85
N PRO A 317 0.39 13.52 17.55
CA PRO A 317 0.77 12.69 16.41
C PRO A 317 0.45 11.22 16.68
N LEU A 318 -0.44 10.66 15.90
CA LEU A 318 -0.96 9.30 16.06
C LEU A 318 -0.75 8.49 14.76
N VAL A 319 -0.81 7.17 14.89
CA VAL A 319 -0.89 6.23 13.77
C VAL A 319 -2.00 5.22 14.06
N ALA A 320 -2.87 5.01 13.08
CA ALA A 320 -3.95 4.02 13.14
C ALA A 320 -3.62 2.81 12.28
N ILE A 321 -4.01 1.62 12.74
CA ILE A 321 -3.89 0.34 12.06
C ILE A 321 -5.08 -0.54 12.41
N GLY A 322 -5.50 -1.39 11.48
CA GLY A 322 -6.52 -2.41 11.68
C GLY A 322 -6.06 -3.75 11.16
N ASP A 323 -6.60 -4.84 11.71
CA ASP A 323 -6.26 -6.21 11.35
C ASP A 323 -7.50 -7.04 10.95
N LYS A 324 -7.25 -8.21 10.38
CA LYS A 324 -8.29 -9.14 9.96
C LYS A 324 -9.08 -9.72 11.15
N ALA A 325 -8.49 -9.77 12.36
CA ALA A 325 -9.21 -10.13 13.59
C ALA A 325 -10.21 -9.07 14.06
N GLY A 326 -10.34 -7.93 13.35
CA GLY A 326 -11.28 -6.86 13.68
C GLY A 326 -10.78 -5.89 14.75
N ASN A 327 -9.50 -5.89 15.08
CA ASN A 327 -8.93 -4.88 15.96
C ASN A 327 -8.68 -3.58 15.18
N PHE A 328 -9.10 -2.46 15.73
CA PHE A 328 -8.70 -1.13 15.29
C PHE A 328 -7.90 -0.45 16.41
N ILE A 329 -6.65 -0.08 16.10
CA ILE A 329 -5.69 0.38 17.11
C ILE A 329 -5.13 1.73 16.71
N ILE A 330 -5.12 2.66 17.65
CA ILE A 330 -4.47 3.97 17.51
C ILE A 330 -3.31 4.04 18.49
N LEU A 331 -2.12 4.33 17.98
CA LEU A 331 -0.89 4.42 18.75
C LEU A 331 -0.32 5.84 18.70
N ASP A 332 0.46 6.19 19.73
CA ASP A 332 1.35 7.36 19.70
C ASP A 332 2.41 7.12 18.62
N ARG A 333 2.44 7.99 17.60
CA ARG A 333 3.29 7.82 16.42
C ARG A 333 4.79 7.83 16.73
N LYS A 334 5.19 8.50 17.81
CA LYS A 334 6.60 8.61 18.22
C LYS A 334 7.09 7.42 19.03
N ARG A 335 6.20 6.76 19.80
CA ARG A 335 6.56 5.76 20.81
C ARG A 335 6.01 4.37 20.55
N GLY A 336 5.00 4.23 19.67
CA GLY A 336 4.30 2.96 19.46
C GLY A 336 3.44 2.51 20.66
N THR A 337 3.16 3.41 21.59
CA THR A 337 2.30 3.08 22.74
C THR A 337 0.82 3.23 22.39
N VAL A 338 -0.01 2.26 22.80
CA VAL A 338 -1.44 2.28 22.52
C VAL A 338 -2.13 3.47 23.19
N VAL A 339 -2.89 4.20 22.40
CA VAL A 339 -3.76 5.29 22.84
C VAL A 339 -5.22 4.83 22.89
N HIS A 340 -5.64 4.08 21.85
CA HIS A 340 -6.96 3.48 21.75
C HIS A 340 -6.86 2.11 21.12
N ARG A 341 -7.69 1.17 21.60
CA ARG A 341 -7.93 -0.13 20.96
C ARG A 341 -9.43 -0.41 20.98
N LEU A 342 -10.00 -0.74 19.84
CA LEU A 342 -11.40 -1.10 19.66
C LEU A 342 -11.45 -2.46 18.99
N ALA A 343 -12.33 -3.33 19.44
CA ALA A 343 -12.80 -4.48 18.66
C ALA A 343 -14.01 -3.98 17.87
N LEU A 344 -13.94 -4.05 16.55
CA LEU A 344 -15.04 -3.61 15.68
C LEU A 344 -16.01 -4.74 15.35
N ASP A 345 -15.56 -5.98 15.53
CA ASP A 345 -16.29 -7.19 15.18
C ASP A 345 -16.34 -8.18 16.35
N ASP A 346 -17.18 -9.20 16.20
CA ASP A 346 -17.17 -10.35 17.11
C ASP A 346 -15.86 -11.14 16.96
N GLN A 347 -15.09 -11.25 18.02
CA GLN A 347 -13.78 -11.92 18.05
C GLN A 347 -13.90 -13.34 18.66
N THR A 348 -15.01 -14.04 18.42
CA THR A 348 -15.22 -15.40 18.93
C THR A 348 -14.20 -16.36 18.32
N GLY A 349 -13.54 -17.15 19.17
CA GLY A 349 -12.65 -18.24 18.76
C GLY A 349 -11.24 -17.85 18.34
N GLN A 350 -10.90 -16.57 18.29
CA GLN A 350 -9.56 -16.07 17.91
C GLN A 350 -8.42 -16.57 18.82
N GLU A 351 -8.75 -16.90 20.08
CA GLU A 351 -7.79 -17.47 21.05
C GLU A 351 -7.60 -18.99 20.90
N THR A 352 -8.36 -19.65 20.02
CA THR A 352 -8.40 -21.11 19.90
C THR A 352 -7.81 -21.56 18.58
N ALA A 353 -6.67 -22.23 18.62
CA ALA A 353 -6.02 -22.73 17.40
C ALA A 353 -6.94 -23.62 16.54
N PRO A 354 -6.82 -23.56 15.21
CA PRO A 354 -7.51 -24.45 14.28
C PRO A 354 -7.34 -25.92 14.62
N SER A 355 -8.37 -26.74 14.41
CA SER A 355 -8.36 -28.17 14.73
C SER A 355 -9.06 -29.01 13.68
N ILE A 356 -8.66 -30.30 13.56
CA ILE A 356 -9.31 -31.29 12.66
C ILE A 356 -10.80 -31.48 12.97
N ALA A 357 -11.21 -31.29 14.22
CA ALA A 357 -12.61 -31.39 14.64
C ALA A 357 -13.44 -30.14 14.21
N GLY A 358 -12.79 -29.14 13.77
CA GLY A 358 -13.37 -27.82 13.42
C GLY A 358 -13.31 -26.87 14.62
N THR A 359 -12.78 -25.69 14.38
CA THR A 359 -12.75 -24.56 15.33
C THR A 359 -13.45 -23.38 14.67
N LYS A 360 -14.53 -22.91 15.27
CA LYS A 360 -15.20 -21.69 14.75
C LYS A 360 -14.39 -20.48 15.17
N ALA A 361 -14.03 -19.62 14.22
CA ALA A 361 -13.45 -18.31 14.48
C ALA A 361 -14.17 -17.19 13.72
N CYS A 362 -14.31 -16.05 14.37
CA CYS A 362 -14.90 -14.83 13.86
C CYS A 362 -14.02 -13.62 14.24
N PRO A 363 -13.69 -12.68 13.34
CA PRO A 363 -13.83 -12.84 11.90
C PRO A 363 -12.99 -13.99 11.34
N ASN A 364 -13.20 -14.38 10.07
CA ASN A 364 -12.31 -15.30 9.38
C ASN A 364 -11.12 -14.54 8.72
N HIS A 365 -10.27 -15.26 7.98
CA HIS A 365 -9.11 -14.67 7.28
C HIS A 365 -9.44 -13.63 6.19
N GLY A 366 -10.67 -13.59 5.72
CA GLY A 366 -11.18 -12.58 4.76
C GLY A 366 -12.05 -11.52 5.44
N GLY A 367 -12.15 -11.53 6.78
CA GLY A 367 -12.97 -10.62 7.55
C GLY A 367 -12.18 -9.56 8.30
N GLY A 368 -12.85 -8.89 9.25
CA GLY A 368 -12.28 -7.79 10.01
C GLY A 368 -11.95 -6.58 9.15
N ILE A 369 -10.76 -6.01 9.32
CA ILE A 369 -10.32 -4.82 8.59
C ILE A 369 -9.26 -5.21 7.56
N GLU A 370 -9.59 -4.97 6.30
CA GLU A 370 -8.82 -5.40 5.15
C GLU A 370 -7.97 -4.28 4.52
N TRP A 371 -7.23 -4.62 3.46
CA TRP A 371 -6.25 -3.79 2.75
C TRP A 371 -6.80 -2.47 2.19
N ASN A 372 -8.09 -2.36 1.93
CA ASN A 372 -8.74 -1.16 1.40
C ASN A 372 -8.57 0.07 2.32
N GLY A 373 -8.22 -0.16 3.59
CA GLY A 373 -7.80 0.89 4.53
C GLY A 373 -8.91 1.81 4.98
N GLY A 374 -8.53 2.79 5.79
CA GLY A 374 -9.44 3.80 6.33
C GLY A 374 -9.20 5.21 5.81
N ALA A 375 -10.03 6.14 6.22
CA ALA A 375 -9.90 7.56 5.97
C ALA A 375 -10.03 8.37 7.27
N TYR A 376 -9.27 9.44 7.41
CA TYR A 376 -9.36 10.33 8.56
C TYR A 376 -9.79 11.73 8.14
N ASP A 377 -10.89 12.21 8.72
CA ASP A 377 -11.35 13.59 8.57
C ASP A 377 -10.83 14.45 9.72
N PRO A 378 -9.87 15.35 9.49
CA PRO A 378 -9.33 16.23 10.53
C PRO A 378 -10.33 17.29 11.04
N ASN A 379 -11.37 17.62 10.27
CA ASN A 379 -12.35 18.62 10.65
C ASN A 379 -13.28 18.09 11.75
N SER A 380 -13.75 16.86 11.61
CA SER A 380 -14.62 16.20 12.60
C SER A 380 -13.84 15.38 13.64
N ASN A 381 -12.52 15.19 13.44
CA ASN A 381 -11.68 14.26 14.21
C ASN A 381 -12.25 12.83 14.18
N SER A 382 -12.79 12.44 13.03
CA SER A 382 -13.40 11.12 12.82
C SER A 382 -12.54 10.24 11.93
N PHE A 383 -12.45 8.96 12.30
CA PHE A 383 -11.84 7.93 11.47
C PHE A 383 -12.93 7.02 10.91
N LEU A 384 -12.91 6.81 9.59
CA LEU A 384 -13.82 5.91 8.91
C LEU A 384 -13.05 4.69 8.47
N VAL A 385 -13.53 3.53 8.85
CA VAL A 385 -12.98 2.23 8.46
C VAL A 385 -14.12 1.28 8.14
N ALA A 386 -13.96 0.51 7.06
CA ALA A 386 -14.86 -0.58 6.74
C ALA A 386 -14.39 -1.85 7.45
N SER A 387 -15.33 -2.65 7.92
CA SER A 387 -15.09 -3.94 8.53
C SER A 387 -16.08 -4.97 8.01
N THR A 388 -15.66 -6.23 7.90
CA THR A 388 -16.48 -7.35 7.42
C THR A 388 -16.56 -8.41 8.51
N GLN A 389 -17.80 -8.70 8.96
CA GLN A 389 -18.05 -9.72 9.97
C GLN A 389 -18.42 -11.04 9.30
N GLU A 390 -17.46 -11.90 9.10
CA GLU A 390 -17.64 -13.25 8.58
C GLU A 390 -16.98 -14.27 9.51
N CYS A 391 -17.57 -15.46 9.62
CA CYS A 391 -17.02 -16.54 10.44
C CYS A 391 -16.65 -17.73 9.57
N ALA A 392 -15.64 -18.49 10.00
CA ALA A 392 -15.29 -19.77 9.39
C ALA A 392 -15.16 -20.88 10.45
N ILE A 393 -15.16 -22.11 9.97
CA ILE A 393 -14.76 -23.30 10.75
C ILE A 393 -13.44 -23.79 10.16
N TRP A 394 -12.42 -23.81 10.97
CA TRP A 394 -11.04 -24.13 10.61
C TRP A 394 -10.69 -25.56 11.00
#